data_95857ba652a2ae0b7dd8d810f489d014
#
_entry.id   95857ba652a2ae0b7dd8d810f489d014
#
_cell.length_a   1.000
_cell.length_b   1.000
_cell.length_c   1.000
_cell.angle_alpha   90.00
_cell.angle_beta   90.00
_cell.angle_gamma   90.00
#
_symmetry.space_group_name_H-M   'P 1'
#
loop_
_entity.id
_entity.type
_entity.pdbx_description
1 polymer ?
#
loop_
_entity_poly.entity_id
_entity_poly.type
_entity_poly.pdbx_seq_one_letter_code
_entity_poly.pdbx_strand_id
1 'polypeptide(L)'
;MSLSIGIVGLPNVGKSTLFTALTKKGGLAANYPFATIDPNVGIVDVPDGRLQALADIVHPGRIVPATVEFVDIAGLVKGASEGEGLGNQFLANIREADAICEVVRFFRDPDVVHVTGKIDPLGDAETINTELILADLGTIERALPKAQKEANRGDKQSVCKLETMKRLQTWLNDGHTARSMDMTDDERASIRDLFLLTMKPVLYVANIDEDAVGDELPEIDGVAPIPICAEVEAELSELDDDEAKEYLESIGLEESGLAVLARAAYALLGLRSYFTAGEMEVKAWTIHVGDTA
;
A
#
# COMPACT_ATOMS: atom_id res chain seq x y z
N MET A 1 -16.80 -4.60 2.57
CA MET A 1 -16.00 -3.82 1.61
C MET A 1 -14.63 -4.48 1.61
N SER A 2 -14.08 -4.76 0.43
CA SER A 2 -12.70 -5.19 0.32
C SER A 2 -11.79 -4.05 0.74
N LEU A 3 -10.70 -4.35 1.45
CA LEU A 3 -9.69 -3.37 1.80
C LEU A 3 -8.74 -3.19 0.62
N SER A 4 -8.39 -1.94 0.34
CA SER A 4 -7.57 -1.59 -0.82
C SER A 4 -6.29 -0.86 -0.43
N ILE A 5 -5.25 -1.06 -1.24
CA ILE A 5 -3.96 -0.40 -1.10
C ILE A 5 -3.73 0.49 -2.31
N GLY A 6 -3.55 1.78 -2.08
CA GLY A 6 -3.22 2.73 -3.12
C GLY A 6 -1.74 2.68 -3.49
N ILE A 7 -1.42 2.37 -4.75
CA ILE A 7 -0.05 2.45 -5.25
C ILE A 7 0.24 3.90 -5.64
N VAL A 8 1.25 4.47 -5.02
CA VAL A 8 1.71 5.84 -5.28
C VAL A 8 3.19 5.85 -5.63
N GLY A 9 3.67 6.94 -6.19
CA GLY A 9 5.07 7.14 -6.53
C GLY A 9 5.25 8.34 -7.44
N LEU A 10 6.46 8.86 -7.51
CA LEU A 10 6.82 9.91 -8.45
C LEU A 10 6.72 9.40 -9.90
N PRO A 11 6.66 10.27 -10.89
CA PRO A 11 6.72 9.85 -12.29
C PRO A 11 8.01 9.07 -12.59
N ASN A 12 7.90 8.06 -13.45
CA ASN A 12 9.02 7.26 -13.95
C ASN A 12 9.76 6.41 -12.90
N VAL A 13 9.08 6.04 -11.80
CA VAL A 13 9.63 5.12 -10.79
C VAL A 13 9.33 3.64 -11.09
N GLY A 14 8.65 3.34 -12.21
CA GLY A 14 8.24 1.97 -12.57
C GLY A 14 6.87 1.55 -12.04
N LYS A 15 6.08 2.49 -11.47
CA LYS A 15 4.76 2.22 -10.91
C LYS A 15 3.81 1.51 -11.88
N SER A 16 3.71 1.97 -13.13
CA SER A 16 2.82 1.37 -14.14
C SER A 16 3.28 -0.02 -14.58
N THR A 17 4.60 -0.26 -14.63
CA THR A 17 5.18 -1.58 -14.93
C THR A 17 4.80 -2.56 -13.81
N LEU A 18 5.01 -2.16 -12.55
CA LEU A 18 4.64 -2.95 -11.39
C LEU A 18 3.13 -3.24 -11.36
N PHE A 19 2.29 -2.24 -11.62
CA PHE A 19 0.84 -2.43 -11.65
C PHE A 19 0.39 -3.35 -12.78
N THR A 20 1.03 -3.26 -13.94
CA THR A 20 0.76 -4.16 -15.08
C THR A 20 1.12 -5.61 -14.71
N ALA A 21 2.28 -5.84 -14.09
CA ALA A 21 2.67 -7.16 -13.62
C ALA A 21 1.68 -7.72 -12.56
N LEU A 22 1.24 -6.89 -11.61
CA LEU A 22 0.23 -7.23 -10.62
C LEU A 22 -1.09 -7.67 -11.28
N THR A 23 -1.57 -6.92 -12.28
CA THR A 23 -2.86 -7.20 -12.93
C THR A 23 -2.83 -8.39 -13.87
N LYS A 24 -1.71 -8.68 -14.53
CA LYS A 24 -1.54 -9.85 -15.37
C LYS A 24 -1.48 -11.14 -14.56
N LYS A 25 -0.71 -11.16 -13.48
CA LYS A 25 -0.58 -12.32 -12.59
C LYS A 25 -1.86 -12.56 -11.78
N GLY A 26 -2.61 -11.51 -11.49
CA GLY A 26 -3.94 -11.56 -10.87
C GLY A 26 -5.06 -12.05 -11.77
N GLY A 27 -4.78 -12.60 -12.92
CA GLY A 27 -5.63 -13.06 -14.05
C GLY A 27 -6.99 -13.69 -13.79
N LEU A 28 -7.56 -13.50 -12.61
CA LEU A 28 -8.76 -14.10 -12.06
C LEU A 28 -9.89 -13.11 -11.72
N ALA A 29 -9.84 -11.87 -12.24
CA ALA A 29 -11.06 -11.05 -12.27
C ALA A 29 -12.22 -11.80 -12.98
N ALA A 30 -11.90 -12.78 -13.84
CA ALA A 30 -12.87 -13.66 -14.50
C ALA A 30 -13.59 -14.64 -13.56
N ASN A 31 -13.07 -14.92 -12.36
CA ASN A 31 -13.65 -15.90 -11.43
C ASN A 31 -14.51 -15.26 -10.31
N TYR A 32 -14.57 -13.93 -10.23
CA TYR A 32 -15.46 -13.22 -9.30
C TYR A 32 -16.69 -12.69 -10.04
N PRO A 33 -17.87 -13.28 -9.85
CA PRO A 33 -19.08 -13.01 -10.65
C PRO A 33 -19.66 -11.59 -10.52
N PHE A 34 -19.02 -10.68 -9.76
CA PHE A 34 -19.46 -9.30 -9.54
C PHE A 34 -18.32 -8.26 -9.57
N ALA A 35 -17.12 -8.63 -10.04
CA ALA A 35 -16.03 -7.67 -10.21
C ALA A 35 -16.35 -6.75 -11.39
N THR A 36 -16.72 -5.51 -11.14
CA THR A 36 -16.63 -4.43 -12.13
C THR A 36 -15.15 -4.27 -12.45
N ILE A 37 -14.77 -4.48 -13.69
CA ILE A 37 -13.37 -4.28 -14.13
C ILE A 37 -13.14 -2.76 -14.17
N ASP A 38 -12.70 -2.20 -13.04
CA ASP A 38 -12.12 -0.87 -13.06
C ASP A 38 -10.67 -1.02 -13.55
N PRO A 39 -10.28 -0.32 -14.62
CA PRO A 39 -8.95 -0.44 -15.22
C PRO A 39 -7.80 -0.06 -14.25
N ASN A 40 -8.13 0.57 -13.13
CA ASN A 40 -7.16 1.01 -12.12
C ASN A 40 -7.14 0.10 -10.87
N VAL A 41 -7.84 -1.03 -10.87
CA VAL A 41 -7.87 -1.97 -9.75
C VAL A 41 -7.25 -3.30 -10.15
N GLY A 42 -6.23 -3.72 -9.42
CA GLY A 42 -5.59 -5.03 -9.53
C GLY A 42 -5.95 -5.91 -8.32
N ILE A 43 -6.45 -7.11 -8.57
CA ILE A 43 -6.72 -8.09 -7.52
C ILE A 43 -5.59 -9.12 -7.57
N VAL A 44 -4.92 -9.32 -6.44
CA VAL A 44 -3.75 -10.20 -6.33
C VAL A 44 -4.00 -11.29 -5.30
N ASP A 45 -3.73 -12.52 -5.67
CA ASP A 45 -3.81 -13.66 -4.77
C ASP A 45 -2.72 -13.57 -3.70
N VAL A 46 -3.09 -13.87 -2.44
CA VAL A 46 -2.16 -13.93 -1.32
C VAL A 46 -1.64 -15.36 -1.19
N PRO A 47 -0.36 -15.62 -1.52
CA PRO A 47 0.22 -16.95 -1.41
C PRO A 47 0.23 -17.44 0.03
N ASP A 48 -0.30 -18.66 0.26
CA ASP A 48 -0.33 -19.29 1.57
C ASP A 48 -0.16 -20.81 1.42
N GLY A 49 1.00 -21.33 1.84
CA GLY A 49 1.32 -22.75 1.71
C GLY A 49 0.39 -23.67 2.50
N ARG A 50 -0.33 -23.17 3.52
CA ARG A 50 -1.33 -23.94 4.26
C ARG A 50 -2.53 -24.32 3.40
N LEU A 51 -2.87 -23.48 2.41
CA LEU A 51 -3.97 -23.73 1.48
C LEU A 51 -3.65 -24.95 0.60
N GLN A 52 -2.41 -25.02 0.08
CA GLN A 52 -1.95 -26.16 -0.71
C GLN A 52 -1.88 -27.44 0.14
N ALA A 53 -1.35 -27.35 1.36
CA ALA A 53 -1.28 -28.49 2.27
C ALA A 53 -2.67 -29.10 2.59
N LEU A 54 -3.71 -28.27 2.69
CA LEU A 54 -5.09 -28.71 2.84
C LEU A 54 -5.63 -29.36 1.55
N ALA A 55 -5.31 -28.78 0.40
CA ALA A 55 -5.71 -29.31 -0.90
C ALA A 55 -5.12 -30.69 -1.17
N ASP A 56 -3.87 -30.92 -0.79
CA ASP A 56 -3.20 -32.22 -0.91
C ASP A 56 -3.86 -33.32 -0.08
N ILE A 57 -4.58 -32.98 0.98
CA ILE A 57 -5.31 -33.92 1.84
C ILE A 57 -6.69 -34.27 1.27
N VAL A 58 -7.44 -33.22 0.83
CA VAL A 58 -8.87 -33.39 0.45
C VAL A 58 -9.09 -33.56 -1.04
N HIS A 59 -8.06 -33.27 -1.88
CA HIS A 59 -8.12 -33.34 -3.34
C HIS A 59 -9.33 -32.58 -3.92
N PRO A 60 -9.46 -31.27 -3.69
CA PRO A 60 -10.65 -30.50 -4.03
C PRO A 60 -10.78 -30.27 -5.53
N GLY A 61 -11.98 -29.99 -6.00
CA GLY A 61 -12.23 -29.58 -7.38
C GLY A 61 -11.63 -28.22 -7.74
N ARG A 62 -11.42 -27.32 -6.74
CA ARG A 62 -10.72 -26.04 -6.90
C ARG A 62 -10.09 -25.55 -5.61
N ILE A 63 -9.07 -24.69 -5.78
CA ILE A 63 -8.39 -23.97 -4.69
C ILE A 63 -8.69 -22.49 -4.87
N VAL A 64 -9.09 -21.80 -3.79
CA VAL A 64 -9.45 -20.38 -3.80
C VAL A 64 -8.62 -19.65 -2.75
N PRO A 65 -7.58 -18.89 -3.13
CA PRO A 65 -6.76 -18.11 -2.22
C PRO A 65 -7.53 -16.90 -1.67
N ALA A 66 -6.99 -16.27 -0.63
CA ALA A 66 -7.37 -14.94 -0.22
C ALA A 66 -6.79 -13.93 -1.22
N THR A 67 -7.39 -12.75 -1.31
CA THR A 67 -6.95 -11.71 -2.24
C THR A 67 -6.76 -10.38 -1.53
N VAL A 68 -5.91 -9.52 -2.12
CA VAL A 68 -5.75 -8.13 -1.74
C VAL A 68 -5.94 -7.26 -2.99
N GLU A 69 -6.56 -6.10 -2.81
CA GLU A 69 -6.79 -5.15 -3.88
C GLU A 69 -5.74 -4.06 -3.90
N PHE A 70 -5.14 -3.84 -5.07
CA PHE A 70 -4.26 -2.70 -5.34
C PHE A 70 -4.94 -1.74 -6.29
N VAL A 71 -4.86 -0.45 -6.00
CA VAL A 71 -5.45 0.62 -6.82
C VAL A 71 -4.32 1.47 -7.38
N ASP A 72 -4.21 1.59 -8.70
CA ASP A 72 -3.25 2.49 -9.32
C ASP A 72 -3.72 3.94 -9.13
N ILE A 73 -2.99 4.68 -8.31
CA ILE A 73 -3.21 6.10 -8.11
C ILE A 73 -2.23 6.86 -9.00
N ALA A 74 -2.77 7.71 -9.90
CA ALA A 74 -1.94 8.51 -10.81
C ALA A 74 -0.81 9.24 -10.06
N GLY A 75 0.38 9.26 -10.68
CA GLY A 75 1.59 9.76 -10.02
C GLY A 75 1.49 11.19 -9.49
N LEU A 76 2.12 11.42 -8.37
CA LEU A 76 2.21 12.74 -7.73
C LEU A 76 3.14 13.66 -8.53
N VAL A 77 2.70 14.90 -8.76
CA VAL A 77 3.55 15.99 -9.21
C VAL A 77 3.78 16.92 -8.02
N LYS A 78 5.01 17.37 -7.80
CA LYS A 78 5.37 18.34 -6.75
C LYS A 78 4.43 19.56 -6.80
N GLY A 79 3.91 19.96 -5.62
CA GLY A 79 2.91 21.05 -5.52
C GLY A 79 1.46 20.54 -5.63
N ALA A 80 1.22 19.23 -5.48
CA ALA A 80 -0.12 18.66 -5.54
C ALA A 80 -1.05 19.18 -4.42
N SER A 81 -0.49 19.54 -3.27
CA SER A 81 -1.22 20.11 -2.13
C SER A 81 -1.66 21.55 -2.35
N GLU A 82 -0.97 22.30 -3.21
CA GLU A 82 -1.27 23.72 -3.53
C GLU A 82 -2.06 23.88 -4.84
N GLY A 83 -2.16 22.80 -5.66
CA GLY A 83 -2.65 22.85 -7.03
C GLY A 83 -4.15 22.67 -7.18
N GLU A 84 -4.71 23.33 -8.20
CA GLU A 84 -6.03 23.03 -8.73
C GLU A 84 -5.94 21.82 -9.67
N GLY A 85 -6.89 20.85 -9.56
CA GLY A 85 -7.07 19.79 -10.51
C GLY A 85 -6.44 18.45 -10.14
N LEU A 86 -5.40 17.98 -10.85
CA LEU A 86 -4.85 16.62 -10.73
C LEU A 86 -4.30 16.27 -9.35
N GLY A 87 -3.70 17.23 -8.64
CA GLY A 87 -3.19 17.04 -7.27
C GLY A 87 -4.31 16.74 -6.27
N ASN A 88 -5.42 17.47 -6.34
CA ASN A 88 -6.57 17.22 -5.48
C ASN A 88 -7.22 15.85 -5.73
N GLN A 89 -7.24 15.42 -7.00
CA GLN A 89 -7.76 14.09 -7.36
C GLN A 89 -6.84 12.97 -6.83
N PHE A 90 -5.52 13.15 -6.93
CA PHE A 90 -4.55 12.24 -6.33
C PHE A 90 -4.77 12.07 -4.82
N LEU A 91 -4.87 13.19 -4.09
CA LEU A 91 -5.11 13.16 -2.64
C LEU A 91 -6.48 12.55 -2.28
N ALA A 92 -7.50 12.76 -3.12
CA ALA A 92 -8.82 12.14 -2.93
C ALA A 92 -8.74 10.60 -3.09
N ASN A 93 -8.06 10.10 -4.12
CA ASN A 93 -7.87 8.67 -4.34
C ASN A 93 -7.09 8.02 -3.18
N ILE A 94 -6.05 8.69 -2.66
CA ILE A 94 -5.35 8.19 -1.46
C ILE A 94 -6.29 8.13 -0.24
N ARG A 95 -7.22 9.09 -0.08
CA ARG A 95 -8.18 9.05 1.04
C ARG A 95 -9.08 7.82 1.00
N GLU A 96 -9.44 7.35 -0.17
CA GLU A 96 -10.32 6.19 -0.36
C GLU A 96 -9.59 4.86 -0.07
N ALA A 97 -8.29 4.77 -0.31
CA ALA A 97 -7.49 3.58 0.00
C ALA A 97 -7.30 3.39 1.52
N ASP A 98 -7.19 2.14 1.97
CA ASP A 98 -6.99 1.81 3.40
C ASP A 98 -5.52 1.88 3.83
N ALA A 99 -4.59 1.64 2.90
CA ALA A 99 -3.15 1.74 3.09
C ALA A 99 -2.47 2.30 1.83
N ILE A 100 -1.20 2.65 1.95
CA ILE A 100 -0.38 3.20 0.87
C ILE A 100 0.74 2.21 0.55
N CYS A 101 0.94 1.94 -0.74
CA CYS A 101 2.12 1.27 -1.29
C CYS A 101 2.91 2.30 -2.09
N GLU A 102 4.00 2.79 -1.54
CA GLU A 102 4.83 3.78 -2.19
C GLU A 102 5.96 3.13 -2.97
N VAL A 103 5.99 3.33 -4.28
CA VAL A 103 7.03 2.82 -5.19
C VAL A 103 8.11 3.86 -5.33
N VAL A 104 9.33 3.50 -4.95
CA VAL A 104 10.51 4.36 -4.95
C VAL A 104 11.54 3.80 -5.93
N ARG A 105 12.14 4.68 -6.73
CA ARG A 105 13.13 4.32 -7.74
C ARG A 105 14.51 4.12 -7.13
N PHE A 106 15.03 2.90 -7.22
CA PHE A 106 16.43 2.57 -6.92
C PHE A 106 17.20 2.18 -8.18
N PHE A 107 16.52 1.76 -9.25
CA PHE A 107 17.12 1.34 -10.50
C PHE A 107 17.77 2.50 -11.27
N ARG A 108 18.78 2.14 -12.10
CA ARG A 108 19.56 3.06 -12.90
C ARG A 108 19.34 2.78 -14.38
N ASP A 109 18.49 3.57 -15.01
CA ASP A 109 18.28 3.52 -16.45
C ASP A 109 18.52 4.91 -17.05
N PRO A 110 19.53 5.08 -17.93
CA PRO A 110 19.86 6.36 -18.56
C PRO A 110 18.76 6.85 -19.53
N ASP A 111 17.94 5.93 -20.06
CA ASP A 111 16.86 6.24 -21.00
C ASP A 111 15.59 6.71 -20.27
N VAL A 112 15.48 6.44 -18.97
CA VAL A 112 14.36 6.85 -18.13
C VAL A 112 14.72 8.11 -17.35
N VAL A 113 14.20 9.26 -17.77
CA VAL A 113 14.46 10.56 -17.12
C VAL A 113 13.90 10.57 -15.70
N HIS A 114 14.74 10.93 -14.72
CA HIS A 114 14.29 11.20 -13.35
C HIS A 114 13.72 12.62 -13.23
N VAL A 115 12.63 12.80 -12.47
CA VAL A 115 11.92 14.09 -12.35
C VAL A 115 12.82 15.20 -11.80
N THR A 116 13.72 14.87 -10.87
CA THR A 116 14.69 15.84 -10.28
C THR A 116 16.04 15.84 -10.99
N GLY A 117 16.23 14.99 -12.01
CA GLY A 117 17.50 14.83 -12.73
C GLY A 117 18.57 14.00 -11.97
N LYS A 118 18.27 13.53 -10.76
CA LYS A 118 19.15 12.69 -9.92
C LYS A 118 18.31 11.61 -9.23
N ILE A 119 18.82 10.39 -9.20
CA ILE A 119 18.21 9.30 -8.43
C ILE A 119 18.56 9.53 -6.95
N ASP A 120 17.54 9.76 -6.15
CA ASP A 120 17.62 10.01 -4.71
C ASP A 120 16.41 9.38 -4.01
N PRO A 121 16.45 8.07 -3.76
CA PRO A 121 15.29 7.34 -3.26
C PRO A 121 14.70 7.90 -1.97
N LEU A 122 15.55 8.32 -1.03
CA LEU A 122 15.10 8.88 0.24
C LEU A 122 14.46 10.26 0.04
N GLY A 123 15.07 11.12 -0.80
CA GLY A 123 14.52 12.43 -1.15
C GLY A 123 13.21 12.33 -1.95
N ASP A 124 13.06 11.28 -2.76
CA ASP A 124 11.82 11.02 -3.50
C ASP A 124 10.67 10.66 -2.56
N ALA A 125 10.91 9.76 -1.60
CA ALA A 125 9.95 9.40 -0.58
C ALA A 125 9.60 10.58 0.34
N GLU A 126 10.59 11.38 0.75
CA GLU A 126 10.39 12.60 1.53
C GLU A 126 9.51 13.61 0.77
N THR A 127 9.65 13.70 -0.56
CA THR A 127 8.82 14.57 -1.39
C THR A 127 7.34 14.17 -1.32
N ILE A 128 7.03 12.87 -1.43
CA ILE A 128 5.65 12.38 -1.29
C ILE A 128 5.13 12.60 0.12
N ASN A 129 5.89 12.22 1.14
CA ASN A 129 5.49 12.43 2.54
C ASN A 129 5.21 13.91 2.83
N THR A 130 6.02 14.84 2.31
CA THR A 130 5.82 16.28 2.46
C THR A 130 4.48 16.74 1.88
N GLU A 131 4.12 16.30 0.68
CA GLU A 131 2.83 16.65 0.06
C GLU A 131 1.63 16.10 0.87
N LEU A 132 1.75 14.88 1.41
CA LEU A 132 0.73 14.31 2.29
C LEU A 132 0.61 15.07 3.61
N ILE A 133 1.73 15.48 4.21
CA ILE A 133 1.79 16.28 5.43
C ILE A 133 1.10 17.64 5.21
N LEU A 134 1.40 18.32 4.11
CA LEU A 134 0.78 19.61 3.78
C LEU A 134 -0.74 19.49 3.60
N ALA A 135 -1.20 18.41 2.96
CA ALA A 135 -2.63 18.14 2.82
C ALA A 135 -3.33 17.89 4.17
N ASP A 136 -2.65 17.19 5.08
CA ASP A 136 -3.15 16.94 6.44
C ASP A 136 -3.16 18.20 7.29
N LEU A 137 -2.13 19.04 7.21
CA LEU A 137 -2.10 20.36 7.84
C LEU A 137 -3.30 21.20 7.42
N GLY A 138 -3.57 21.29 6.11
CA GLY A 138 -4.74 22.02 5.60
C GLY A 138 -6.07 21.41 6.09
N THR A 139 -6.13 20.10 6.35
CA THR A 139 -7.32 19.44 6.92
C THR A 139 -7.49 19.82 8.39
N ILE A 140 -6.42 19.78 9.18
CA ILE A 140 -6.43 20.16 10.59
C ILE A 140 -6.80 21.65 10.75
N GLU A 141 -6.18 22.55 9.98
CA GLU A 141 -6.44 23.99 10.05
C GLU A 141 -7.92 24.33 9.80
N ARG A 142 -8.53 23.68 8.83
CA ARG A 142 -9.97 23.86 8.54
C ARG A 142 -10.87 23.31 9.65
N ALA A 143 -10.46 22.26 10.35
CA ALA A 143 -11.25 21.61 11.39
C ALA A 143 -11.07 22.27 12.78
N LEU A 144 -9.92 22.89 13.06
CA LEU A 144 -9.58 23.50 14.36
C LEU A 144 -10.62 24.50 14.90
N PRO A 145 -11.17 25.45 14.09
CA PRO A 145 -12.14 26.40 14.61
C PRO A 145 -13.44 25.76 15.11
N LYS A 146 -13.86 24.66 14.48
CA LYS A 146 -15.02 23.88 14.91
C LYS A 146 -14.71 23.10 16.18
N ALA A 147 -13.58 22.40 16.23
CA ALA A 147 -13.12 21.64 17.40
C ALA A 147 -12.98 22.56 18.64
N GLN A 148 -12.45 23.79 18.47
CA GLN A 148 -12.35 24.78 19.55
C GLN A 148 -13.73 25.18 20.12
N LYS A 149 -14.73 25.37 19.25
CA LYS A 149 -16.10 25.71 19.70
C LYS A 149 -16.76 24.55 20.45
N GLU A 150 -16.52 23.32 20.01
CA GLU A 150 -17.04 22.11 20.64
C GLU A 150 -16.39 21.88 22.00
N ALA A 151 -15.06 22.00 22.11
CA ALA A 151 -14.31 21.87 23.35
C ALA A 151 -14.71 22.92 24.43
N ASN A 152 -15.11 24.14 24.01
CA ASN A 152 -15.58 25.18 24.92
C ASN A 152 -16.89 24.81 25.64
N ARG A 153 -17.61 23.76 25.19
CA ARG A 153 -18.79 23.22 25.88
C ARG A 153 -18.42 22.32 27.05
N GLY A 154 -17.13 21.99 27.22
CA GLY A 154 -16.61 21.22 28.34
C GLY A 154 -16.78 19.70 28.22
N ASP A 155 -17.19 19.19 27.06
CA ASP A 155 -17.24 17.77 26.78
C ASP A 155 -15.82 17.18 26.70
N LYS A 156 -15.56 16.09 27.44
CA LYS A 156 -14.24 15.48 27.57
C LYS A 156 -13.68 14.99 26.22
N GLN A 157 -14.52 14.43 25.35
CA GLN A 157 -14.09 13.95 24.05
C GLN A 157 -13.68 15.10 23.13
N SER A 158 -14.47 16.18 23.11
CA SER A 158 -14.18 17.38 22.32
C SER A 158 -12.90 18.08 22.78
N VAL A 159 -12.62 18.09 24.09
CA VAL A 159 -11.35 18.62 24.64
C VAL A 159 -10.18 17.74 24.20
N CYS A 160 -10.29 16.42 24.36
CA CYS A 160 -9.26 15.47 23.91
C CYS A 160 -8.95 15.64 22.40
N LYS A 161 -9.99 15.71 21.56
CA LYS A 161 -9.85 15.94 20.11
C LYS A 161 -9.07 17.23 19.81
N LEU A 162 -9.44 18.34 20.45
CA LEU A 162 -8.78 19.62 20.24
C LEU A 162 -7.30 19.59 20.62
N GLU A 163 -6.97 19.00 21.77
CA GLU A 163 -5.59 18.88 22.25
C GLU A 163 -4.77 18.01 21.32
N THR A 164 -5.32 16.87 20.89
CA THR A 164 -4.68 15.97 19.94
C THR A 164 -4.43 16.68 18.61
N MET A 165 -5.41 17.43 18.08
CA MET A 165 -5.25 18.18 16.83
C MET A 165 -4.16 19.24 16.93
N LYS A 166 -4.02 19.95 18.05
CA LYS A 166 -2.96 20.95 18.27
C LYS A 166 -1.58 20.30 18.32
N ARG A 167 -1.45 19.17 19.01
CA ARG A 167 -0.20 18.39 19.05
C ARG A 167 0.17 17.91 17.66
N LEU A 168 -0.79 17.36 16.90
CA LEU A 168 -0.60 16.92 15.54
C LEU A 168 -0.19 18.05 14.61
N GLN A 169 -0.81 19.22 14.73
CA GLN A 169 -0.43 20.39 13.92
C GLN A 169 1.05 20.74 14.13
N THR A 170 1.53 20.75 15.36
CA THR A 170 2.95 20.99 15.65
C THR A 170 3.83 19.88 15.07
N TRP A 171 3.45 18.62 15.28
CA TRP A 171 4.19 17.44 14.79
C TRP A 171 4.34 17.41 13.27
N LEU A 172 3.26 17.70 12.56
CA LEU A 172 3.26 17.79 11.09
C LEU A 172 4.06 18.99 10.59
N ASN A 173 4.01 20.16 11.27
CA ASN A 173 4.84 21.31 10.92
C ASN A 173 6.34 21.08 11.10
N ASP A 174 6.70 20.18 12.01
CA ASP A 174 8.09 19.73 12.21
C ASP A 174 8.53 18.69 11.16
N GLY A 175 7.66 18.39 10.16
CA GLY A 175 7.95 17.47 9.05
C GLY A 175 7.71 15.99 9.35
N HIS A 176 7.06 15.67 10.47
CA HIS A 176 6.79 14.28 10.84
C HIS A 176 5.40 13.82 10.40
N THR A 177 5.28 12.56 9.98
CA THR A 177 3.98 11.96 9.60
C THR A 177 3.10 11.74 10.84
N ALA A 178 1.77 11.81 10.70
CA ALA A 178 0.85 11.63 11.82
C ALA A 178 0.93 10.21 12.44
N ARG A 179 1.26 9.18 11.63
CA ARG A 179 1.45 7.80 12.11
C ARG A 179 2.63 7.65 13.07
N SER A 180 3.66 8.50 12.98
CA SER A 180 4.84 8.46 13.84
C SER A 180 4.64 9.18 15.17
N MET A 181 3.53 9.92 15.37
CA MET A 181 3.23 10.55 16.64
C MET A 181 2.75 9.51 17.66
N ASP A 182 3.33 9.52 18.85
CA ASP A 182 2.83 8.71 19.96
C ASP A 182 1.48 9.23 20.46
N MET A 183 0.46 8.36 20.34
CA MET A 183 -0.93 8.66 20.69
C MET A 183 -1.58 7.47 21.38
N THR A 184 -2.38 7.75 22.39
CA THR A 184 -3.26 6.77 23.00
C THR A 184 -4.39 6.37 22.05
N ASP A 185 -5.07 5.24 22.31
CA ASP A 185 -6.21 4.78 21.52
C ASP A 185 -7.37 5.81 21.54
N ASP A 186 -7.60 6.47 22.67
CA ASP A 186 -8.62 7.52 22.79
C ASP A 186 -8.29 8.74 21.91
N GLU A 187 -7.02 9.15 21.87
CA GLU A 187 -6.55 10.23 21.00
C GLU A 187 -6.72 9.86 19.54
N ARG A 188 -6.28 8.66 19.13
CA ARG A 188 -6.48 8.13 17.76
C ARG A 188 -7.95 8.09 17.38
N ALA A 189 -8.80 7.58 18.25
CA ALA A 189 -10.24 7.52 18.02
C ALA A 189 -10.86 8.91 17.86
N SER A 190 -10.39 9.91 18.63
CA SER A 190 -10.94 11.28 18.63
C SER A 190 -10.75 12.02 17.30
N ILE A 191 -9.72 11.68 16.52
CA ILE A 191 -9.35 12.34 15.25
C ILE A 191 -9.66 11.48 14.01
N ARG A 192 -10.23 10.29 14.16
CA ARG A 192 -10.48 9.33 13.07
C ARG A 192 -11.31 9.93 11.95
N ASP A 193 -12.24 10.84 12.27
CA ASP A 193 -13.11 11.53 11.32
C ASP A 193 -12.39 12.59 10.46
N LEU A 194 -11.12 12.87 10.73
CA LEU A 194 -10.30 13.76 9.91
C LEU A 194 -9.74 13.06 8.66
N PHE A 195 -9.73 11.73 8.61
CA PHE A 195 -9.21 10.93 7.50
C PHE A 195 -7.83 11.41 7.02
N LEU A 196 -6.91 11.58 7.99
CA LEU A 196 -5.56 12.06 7.70
C LEU A 196 -4.80 11.05 6.84
N LEU A 197 -4.15 11.55 5.81
CA LEU A 197 -3.42 10.74 4.83
C LEU A 197 -2.17 10.10 5.46
N THR A 198 -1.44 10.87 6.26
CA THR A 198 -0.21 10.41 6.92
C THR A 198 -0.48 9.52 8.14
N MET A 199 -1.76 9.30 8.53
CA MET A 199 -2.16 8.27 9.49
C MET A 199 -2.27 6.88 8.88
N LYS A 200 -2.40 6.79 7.56
CA LYS A 200 -2.54 5.49 6.88
C LYS A 200 -1.27 4.65 7.04
N PRO A 201 -1.42 3.31 7.17
CA PRO A 201 -0.30 2.40 7.09
C PRO A 201 0.41 2.54 5.74
N VAL A 202 1.73 2.36 5.72
CA VAL A 202 2.55 2.47 4.51
C VAL A 202 3.44 1.25 4.33
N LEU A 203 3.56 0.80 3.07
CA LEU A 203 4.63 -0.06 2.57
C LEU A 203 5.47 0.73 1.59
N TYR A 204 6.78 0.52 1.62
CA TYR A 204 7.68 1.01 0.58
C TYR A 204 8.12 -0.13 -0.31
N VAL A 205 8.05 0.07 -1.62
CA VAL A 205 8.60 -0.82 -2.64
C VAL A 205 9.82 -0.14 -3.23
N ALA A 206 10.99 -0.75 -3.06
CA ALA A 206 12.19 -0.33 -3.76
C ALA A 206 12.21 -1.00 -5.14
N ASN A 207 11.95 -0.25 -6.21
CA ASN A 207 12.11 -0.77 -7.56
C ASN A 207 13.59 -0.73 -7.93
N ILE A 208 14.22 -1.90 -7.94
CA ILE A 208 15.66 -2.14 -8.11
C ILE A 208 15.99 -2.70 -9.50
N ASP A 209 17.26 -2.64 -9.88
CA ASP A 209 17.79 -3.40 -11.01
C ASP A 209 17.87 -4.90 -10.68
N GLU A 210 17.85 -5.77 -11.69
CA GLU A 210 17.94 -7.22 -11.51
C GLU A 210 19.25 -7.64 -10.80
N ASP A 211 20.36 -6.97 -11.12
CA ASP A 211 21.67 -7.23 -10.54
C ASP A 211 21.83 -6.74 -9.09
N ALA A 212 20.86 -5.95 -8.59
CA ALA A 212 20.81 -5.46 -7.21
C ALA A 212 19.94 -6.36 -6.28
N VAL A 213 19.47 -7.50 -6.78
CA VAL A 213 18.73 -8.48 -5.97
C VAL A 213 19.64 -9.02 -4.86
N GLY A 214 19.19 -8.88 -3.61
CA GLY A 214 19.95 -9.30 -2.41
C GLY A 214 20.80 -8.21 -1.79
N ASP A 215 20.87 -7.01 -2.37
CA ASP A 215 21.58 -5.88 -1.78
C ASP A 215 20.84 -5.35 -0.53
N GLU A 216 21.60 -4.85 0.45
CA GLU A 216 21.03 -4.13 1.58
C GLU A 216 20.52 -2.77 1.14
N LEU A 217 19.23 -2.51 1.42
CA LEU A 217 18.57 -1.25 1.11
C LEU A 217 18.42 -0.39 2.38
N PRO A 218 18.53 0.94 2.26
CA PRO A 218 18.26 1.83 3.38
C PRO A 218 16.79 1.81 3.75
N GLU A 219 16.50 1.93 5.05
CA GLU A 219 15.14 2.15 5.53
C GLU A 219 14.60 3.51 5.06
N ILE A 220 13.33 3.54 4.74
CA ILE A 220 12.58 4.75 4.38
C ILE A 220 11.60 5.02 5.52
N ASP A 221 11.71 6.17 6.18
CA ASP A 221 10.86 6.56 7.32
C ASP A 221 10.83 5.48 8.44
N GLY A 222 11.98 4.81 8.66
CA GLY A 222 12.13 3.72 9.64
C GLY A 222 11.47 2.39 9.26
N VAL A 223 11.11 2.23 7.97
CA VAL A 223 10.50 1.02 7.41
C VAL A 223 11.43 0.43 6.36
N ALA A 224 11.74 -0.86 6.48
CA ALA A 224 12.50 -1.58 5.47
C ALA A 224 11.67 -1.71 4.18
N PRO A 225 12.16 -1.23 3.02
CA PRO A 225 11.43 -1.36 1.77
C PRO A 225 11.49 -2.79 1.25
N ILE A 226 10.47 -3.20 0.51
CA ILE A 226 10.40 -4.49 -0.19
C ILE A 226 11.15 -4.32 -1.52
N PRO A 227 12.26 -5.04 -1.76
CA PRO A 227 12.95 -5.01 -3.04
C PRO A 227 12.12 -5.73 -4.11
N ILE A 228 11.87 -5.07 -5.22
CA ILE A 228 11.17 -5.63 -6.38
C ILE A 228 11.84 -5.10 -7.65
N CYS A 229 12.22 -5.97 -8.56
CA CYS A 229 12.56 -5.58 -9.91
C CYS A 229 11.29 -5.66 -10.78
N ALA A 230 10.73 -4.49 -11.14
CA ALA A 230 9.47 -4.45 -11.87
C ALA A 230 9.59 -5.06 -13.29
N GLU A 231 10.79 -5.07 -13.89
CA GLU A 231 11.06 -5.72 -15.18
C GLU A 231 11.00 -7.25 -15.05
N VAL A 232 11.67 -7.81 -14.04
CA VAL A 232 11.62 -9.25 -13.71
C VAL A 232 10.18 -9.69 -13.46
N GLU A 233 9.41 -8.93 -12.68
CA GLU A 233 8.01 -9.25 -12.41
C GLU A 233 7.13 -9.19 -13.68
N ALA A 234 7.44 -8.27 -14.60
CA ALA A 234 6.74 -8.19 -15.88
C ALA A 234 7.06 -9.42 -16.76
N GLU A 235 8.31 -9.86 -16.79
CA GLU A 235 8.71 -11.08 -17.50
C GLU A 235 8.08 -12.34 -16.90
N LEU A 236 8.14 -12.49 -15.55
CA LEU A 236 7.49 -13.59 -14.83
C LEU A 236 5.98 -13.69 -15.12
N SER A 237 5.33 -12.57 -15.40
CA SER A 237 3.90 -12.55 -15.71
C SER A 237 3.53 -13.14 -17.07
N GLU A 238 4.52 -13.33 -17.94
CA GLU A 238 4.34 -13.91 -19.30
C GLU A 238 4.69 -15.42 -19.32
N LEU A 239 5.35 -15.93 -18.26
CA LEU A 239 5.81 -17.32 -18.17
C LEU A 239 4.74 -18.21 -17.52
N ASP A 240 4.80 -19.51 -17.81
CA ASP A 240 4.05 -20.49 -17.04
C ASP A 240 4.70 -20.74 -15.66
N ASP A 241 4.00 -21.48 -14.77
CA ASP A 241 4.43 -21.67 -13.38
C ASP A 241 5.78 -22.39 -13.27
N ASP A 242 6.08 -23.36 -14.16
CA ASP A 242 7.32 -24.12 -14.17
C ASP A 242 8.47 -23.26 -14.69
N GLU A 243 8.26 -22.53 -15.79
CA GLU A 243 9.22 -21.60 -16.36
C GLU A 243 9.53 -20.44 -15.39
N ALA A 244 8.49 -19.89 -14.74
CA ALA A 244 8.65 -18.83 -13.76
C ALA A 244 9.49 -19.27 -12.56
N LYS A 245 9.32 -20.52 -12.11
CA LYS A 245 10.10 -21.10 -11.02
C LYS A 245 11.57 -21.26 -11.42
N GLU A 246 11.85 -21.82 -12.62
CA GLU A 246 13.22 -21.99 -13.12
C GLU A 246 13.92 -20.62 -13.26
N TYR A 247 13.18 -19.60 -13.71
CA TYR A 247 13.72 -18.24 -13.85
C TYR A 247 14.07 -17.66 -12.49
N LEU A 248 13.17 -17.72 -11.50
CA LEU A 248 13.44 -17.26 -10.13
C LEU A 248 14.67 -17.94 -9.52
N GLU A 249 14.76 -19.28 -9.64
CA GLU A 249 15.92 -20.02 -9.16
C GLU A 249 17.24 -19.56 -9.85
N SER A 250 17.19 -19.21 -11.13
CA SER A 250 18.36 -18.77 -11.88
C SER A 250 18.92 -17.41 -11.42
N ILE A 251 18.05 -16.53 -10.90
CA ILE A 251 18.41 -15.22 -10.33
C ILE A 251 18.54 -15.23 -8.80
N GLY A 252 18.45 -16.43 -8.18
CA GLY A 252 18.66 -16.62 -6.75
C GLY A 252 17.49 -16.23 -5.86
N LEU A 253 16.27 -16.13 -6.41
CA LEU A 253 15.04 -15.86 -5.67
C LEU A 253 14.26 -17.15 -5.41
N GLU A 254 13.69 -17.28 -4.21
CA GLU A 254 12.79 -18.39 -3.86
C GLU A 254 11.35 -18.14 -4.33
N GLU A 255 10.97 -16.87 -4.47
CA GLU A 255 9.64 -16.44 -4.85
C GLU A 255 9.64 -15.04 -5.50
N SER A 256 8.56 -14.69 -6.19
CA SER A 256 8.42 -13.37 -6.82
C SER A 256 8.25 -12.26 -5.78
N GLY A 257 8.76 -11.06 -6.07
CA GLY A 257 8.58 -9.87 -5.25
C GLY A 257 7.10 -9.50 -5.08
N LEU A 258 6.26 -9.78 -6.10
CA LEU A 258 4.81 -9.58 -5.99
C LEU A 258 4.17 -10.52 -4.96
N ALA A 259 4.65 -11.74 -4.80
CA ALA A 259 4.19 -12.66 -3.77
C ALA A 259 4.53 -12.13 -2.36
N VAL A 260 5.75 -11.62 -2.18
CA VAL A 260 6.19 -10.96 -0.95
C VAL A 260 5.32 -9.72 -0.69
N LEU A 261 5.11 -8.88 -1.70
CA LEU A 261 4.29 -7.67 -1.59
C LEU A 261 2.85 -7.99 -1.20
N ALA A 262 2.22 -8.99 -1.82
CA ALA A 262 0.84 -9.39 -1.50
C ALA A 262 0.70 -9.81 -0.03
N ARG A 263 1.64 -10.61 0.50
CA ARG A 263 1.63 -11.01 1.92
C ARG A 263 1.88 -9.84 2.86
N ALA A 264 2.85 -8.97 2.54
CA ALA A 264 3.15 -7.80 3.35
C ALA A 264 1.95 -6.83 3.38
N ALA A 265 1.31 -6.61 2.25
CA ALA A 265 0.10 -5.82 2.09
C ALA A 265 -1.06 -6.37 2.94
N TYR A 266 -1.29 -7.67 2.86
CA TYR A 266 -2.32 -8.37 3.62
C TYR A 266 -2.09 -8.26 5.15
N ALA A 267 -0.84 -8.41 5.57
CA ALA A 267 -0.45 -8.25 6.98
C ALA A 267 -0.59 -6.79 7.45
N LEU A 268 -0.20 -5.81 6.62
CA LEU A 268 -0.30 -4.38 6.92
C LEU A 268 -1.75 -3.94 7.17
N LEU A 269 -2.69 -4.50 6.40
CA LEU A 269 -4.13 -4.26 6.57
C LEU A 269 -4.72 -4.97 7.81
N GLY A 270 -3.90 -5.67 8.60
CA GLY A 270 -4.35 -6.41 9.78
C GLY A 270 -5.22 -7.64 9.42
N LEU A 271 -5.05 -8.19 8.22
CA LEU A 271 -5.81 -9.30 7.72
C LEU A 271 -5.17 -10.65 8.07
N ARG A 272 -6.00 -11.66 8.20
CA ARG A 272 -5.61 -13.06 8.36
C ARG A 272 -6.53 -13.95 7.55
N SER A 273 -6.02 -15.14 7.19
CA SER A 273 -6.81 -16.15 6.52
C SER A 273 -7.23 -17.25 7.50
N TYR A 274 -8.49 -17.66 7.44
CA TYR A 274 -8.92 -18.96 7.90
C TYR A 274 -9.38 -19.80 6.71
N PHE A 275 -9.38 -21.13 6.86
CA PHE A 275 -9.60 -22.02 5.74
C PHE A 275 -10.83 -22.89 5.95
N THR A 276 -11.55 -23.14 4.87
CA THR A 276 -12.53 -24.20 4.76
C THR A 276 -12.01 -25.23 3.75
N ALA A 277 -12.10 -26.50 4.09
CA ALA A 277 -11.64 -27.58 3.23
C ALA A 277 -12.74 -28.61 3.02
N GLY A 278 -13.00 -28.94 1.75
CA GLY A 278 -13.98 -29.92 1.34
C GLY A 278 -13.69 -30.43 -0.08
N GLU A 279 -14.42 -31.48 -0.51
CA GLU A 279 -14.25 -32.08 -1.84
C GLU A 279 -14.55 -31.11 -3.00
N MET A 280 -15.43 -30.14 -2.80
CA MET A 280 -15.77 -29.15 -3.84
C MET A 280 -14.72 -28.06 -3.97
N GLU A 281 -14.27 -27.52 -2.81
CA GLU A 281 -13.28 -26.46 -2.78
C GLU A 281 -12.49 -26.45 -1.48
N VAL A 282 -11.25 -25.99 -1.56
CA VAL A 282 -10.46 -25.48 -0.44
C VAL A 282 -10.34 -23.98 -0.62
N LYS A 283 -10.78 -23.21 0.39
CA LYS A 283 -10.88 -21.76 0.29
C LYS A 283 -10.30 -21.06 1.49
N ALA A 284 -9.51 -20.03 1.23
CA ALA A 284 -9.09 -19.04 2.21
C ALA A 284 -10.13 -17.91 2.31
N TRP A 285 -10.51 -17.60 3.55
CA TRP A 285 -11.41 -16.50 3.87
C TRP A 285 -10.64 -15.41 4.60
N THR A 286 -10.86 -14.18 4.23
CA THR A 286 -10.24 -13.02 4.86
C THR A 286 -11.01 -12.62 6.12
N ILE A 287 -10.29 -12.45 7.23
CA ILE A 287 -10.79 -11.93 8.51
C ILE A 287 -9.82 -10.89 9.05
N HIS A 288 -10.27 -10.01 9.94
CA HIS A 288 -9.39 -9.12 10.67
C HIS A 288 -8.72 -9.82 11.86
N VAL A 289 -7.54 -9.35 12.21
CA VAL A 289 -6.86 -9.77 13.45
C VAL A 289 -7.74 -9.40 14.64
N GLY A 290 -8.12 -10.40 15.43
CA GLY A 290 -9.00 -10.22 16.60
C GLY A 290 -10.48 -10.59 16.37
N ASP A 291 -10.88 -10.85 15.13
CA ASP A 291 -12.21 -11.40 14.87
C ASP A 291 -12.37 -12.75 15.54
N THR A 292 -13.57 -12.99 16.07
CA THR A 292 -13.98 -14.28 16.66
C THR A 292 -15.00 -14.96 15.76
N ALA A 293 -14.97 -16.29 15.75
CA ALA A 293 -15.93 -17.12 15.01
C ALA A 293 -17.34 -17.06 15.60
#